data_fccd95d57806d4fa0da2f700965f7dc6
#
_entry.id   fccd95d57806d4fa0da2f700965f7dc6
#
_cell.length_a   1.000
_cell.length_b   1.000
_cell.length_c   1.000
_cell.angle_alpha   90.00
_cell.angle_beta   90.00
_cell.angle_gamma   90.00
#
_symmetry.space_group_name_H-M   'P 1'
#
loop_
_entity.id
_entity.type
_entity.pdbx_description
1 polymer ?
#
loop_
_entity_poly.entity_id
_entity_poly.type
_entity_poly.pdbx_seq_one_letter_code
_entity_poly.pdbx_strand_id
1 'polypeptide(L)'
;MTQIDKSRNIKIAIVAGEKSGDALGAPLMESLIATNPSIDFVGVGGPKMISKGLNSFFQMDEISVMGIIEPLLNLKKLLRLRKDLKDYLLKENPDIFIGIDSP
;
A
#
# COMPACT_ATOMS: atom_id res chain seq x y z
N MET A 1 -9.35 -8.19 -26.00
CA MET A 1 -8.76 -8.14 -24.65
C MET A 1 -7.31 -7.74 -24.77
N THR A 2 -6.95 -6.74 -24.01
CA THR A 2 -5.56 -6.33 -23.97
C THR A 2 -4.74 -7.38 -23.24
N GLN A 3 -3.77 -7.94 -23.92
CA GLN A 3 -2.91 -8.91 -23.27
C GLN A 3 -1.83 -8.20 -22.48
N ILE A 4 -1.71 -8.60 -21.22
CA ILE A 4 -0.61 -8.13 -20.41
C ILE A 4 0.63 -8.87 -20.84
N ASP A 5 1.67 -8.13 -21.14
CA ASP A 5 2.95 -8.72 -21.49
C ASP A 5 3.51 -9.39 -20.24
N LYS A 6 3.56 -10.72 -20.25
CA LYS A 6 4.02 -11.49 -19.10
C LYS A 6 5.51 -11.33 -18.82
N SER A 7 6.27 -10.82 -19.78
CA SER A 7 7.69 -10.54 -19.56
C SER A 7 7.89 -9.22 -18.83
N ARG A 8 6.85 -8.41 -18.70
CA ARG A 8 6.90 -7.13 -18.03
C ARG A 8 6.32 -7.26 -16.63
N ASN A 9 7.06 -6.76 -15.65
CA ASN A 9 6.55 -6.66 -14.29
C ASN A 9 5.55 -5.51 -14.21
N ILE A 10 4.41 -5.78 -13.60
CA ILE A 10 3.42 -4.75 -13.31
C ILE A 10 3.66 -4.29 -11.88
N LYS A 11 3.77 -2.99 -11.69
CA LYS A 11 3.93 -2.42 -10.36
C LYS A 11 2.62 -1.85 -9.90
N ILE A 12 2.12 -2.35 -8.78
CA ILE A 12 0.88 -1.89 -8.17
C ILE A 12 1.20 -1.24 -6.84
N ALA A 13 0.78 0.01 -6.68
CA ALA A 13 0.86 0.68 -5.40
C ALA A 13 -0.43 0.41 -4.64
N ILE A 14 -0.31 -0.14 -3.43
CA ILE A 14 -1.46 -0.45 -2.60
C ILE A 14 -1.21 0.10 -1.20
N VAL A 15 -2.18 0.84 -0.68
CA VAL A 15 -2.04 1.53 0.60
C VAL A 15 -3.20 1.16 1.51
N ALA A 16 -2.87 0.67 2.70
CA ALA A 16 -3.82 0.40 3.77
C ALA A 16 -3.30 1.07 5.03
N GLY A 17 -4.14 1.82 5.71
CA GLY A 17 -3.76 2.55 6.92
C GLY A 17 -4.22 1.93 8.22
N GLU A 18 -4.98 0.83 8.16
CA GLU A 18 -5.55 0.18 9.34
C GLU A 18 -5.55 -1.33 9.18
N LYS A 19 -5.74 -2.03 10.31
CA LYS A 19 -5.77 -3.48 10.32
C LYS A 19 -6.86 -4.06 9.42
N SER A 20 -8.00 -3.41 9.35
CA SER A 20 -9.09 -3.85 8.48
C SER A 20 -8.68 -3.78 7.01
N GLY A 21 -7.94 -2.74 6.63
CA GLY A 21 -7.42 -2.61 5.28
C GLY A 21 -6.38 -3.67 4.97
N ASP A 22 -5.52 -3.98 5.95
CA ASP A 22 -4.54 -5.05 5.81
C ASP A 22 -5.22 -6.40 5.58
N ALA A 23 -6.29 -6.67 6.35
CA ALA A 23 -7.03 -7.91 6.21
C ALA A 23 -7.74 -8.04 4.86
N LEU A 24 -8.14 -6.92 4.26
CA LEU A 24 -8.75 -6.92 2.93
C LEU A 24 -7.70 -6.94 1.82
N GLY A 25 -6.58 -6.26 2.04
CA GLY A 25 -5.53 -6.14 1.04
C GLY A 25 -4.82 -7.44 0.76
N ALA A 26 -4.59 -8.26 1.78
CA ALA A 26 -3.86 -9.50 1.62
C ALA A 26 -4.56 -10.47 0.65
N PRO A 27 -5.85 -10.79 0.80
CA PRO A 27 -6.52 -11.65 -0.18
C PRO A 27 -6.65 -11.00 -1.55
N LEU A 28 -6.79 -9.69 -1.61
CA LEU A 28 -6.79 -8.99 -2.91
C LEU A 28 -5.46 -9.17 -3.63
N MET A 29 -4.35 -8.99 -2.93
CA MET A 29 -3.02 -9.21 -3.49
C MET A 29 -2.87 -10.64 -3.98
N GLU A 30 -3.31 -11.60 -3.17
CA GLU A 30 -3.23 -13.01 -3.51
C GLU A 30 -3.99 -13.31 -4.81
N SER A 31 -5.18 -12.75 -4.96
CA SER A 31 -5.97 -12.92 -6.17
C SER A 31 -5.31 -12.30 -7.39
N LEU A 32 -4.70 -11.13 -7.22
CA LEU A 32 -4.00 -10.46 -8.31
C LEU A 32 -2.76 -11.23 -8.74
N ILE A 33 -2.01 -11.77 -7.78
CA ILE A 33 -0.82 -12.58 -8.07
C ILE A 33 -1.23 -13.86 -8.81
N ALA A 34 -2.35 -14.46 -8.45
CA ALA A 34 -2.84 -15.65 -9.14
C ALA A 34 -3.15 -15.35 -10.61
N THR A 35 -3.59 -14.12 -10.91
CA THR A 35 -3.85 -13.69 -12.27
C THR A 35 -2.56 -13.39 -13.04
N ASN A 36 -1.60 -12.76 -12.37
CA ASN A 36 -0.32 -12.41 -12.99
C ASN A 36 0.79 -12.48 -11.95
N PRO A 37 1.62 -13.54 -11.97
CA PRO A 37 2.70 -13.68 -11.00
C PRO A 37 3.79 -12.61 -11.07
N SER A 38 3.82 -11.82 -12.13
CA SER A 38 4.84 -10.78 -12.32
C SER A 38 4.40 -9.43 -11.79
N ILE A 39 3.62 -9.42 -10.71
CA ILE A 39 3.20 -8.17 -10.07
C ILE A 39 4.11 -7.86 -8.89
N ASP A 40 4.61 -6.62 -8.86
CA ASP A 40 5.33 -6.09 -7.70
C ASP A 40 4.40 -5.15 -6.94
N PHE A 41 4.28 -5.36 -5.64
CA PHE A 41 3.46 -4.51 -4.79
C PHE A 41 4.33 -3.60 -3.95
N VAL A 42 4.04 -2.30 -4.02
CA VAL A 42 4.70 -1.28 -3.19
C VAL A 42 3.63 -0.46 -2.48
N GLY A 43 3.98 0.18 -1.40
CA GLY A 43 3.05 1.05 -0.71
C GLY A 43 3.13 0.92 0.79
N VAL A 44 1.99 0.79 1.44
CA VAL A 44 1.90 0.66 2.89
C VAL A 44 0.88 -0.40 3.23
N GLY A 45 1.24 -1.29 4.12
CA GLY A 45 0.32 -2.30 4.61
C GLY A 45 0.83 -2.91 5.90
N GLY A 46 0.02 -3.80 6.46
CA GLY A 46 0.34 -4.50 7.68
C GLY A 46 0.99 -5.84 7.42
N PRO A 47 1.15 -6.64 8.48
CA PRO A 47 1.85 -7.92 8.37
C PRO A 47 1.21 -8.91 7.40
N LYS A 48 -0.11 -8.86 7.24
CA LYS A 48 -0.78 -9.78 6.31
C LYS A 48 -0.44 -9.47 4.86
N MET A 49 -0.46 -8.18 4.49
CA MET A 49 -0.08 -7.76 3.14
C MET A 49 1.40 -7.98 2.90
N ILE A 50 2.23 -7.71 3.89
CA ILE A 50 3.68 -7.93 3.78
C ILE A 50 3.96 -9.42 3.55
N SER A 51 3.23 -10.30 4.23
CA SER A 51 3.38 -11.74 4.04
C SER A 51 3.03 -12.20 2.63
N LYS A 52 2.25 -11.40 1.90
CA LYS A 52 1.87 -11.68 0.51
C LYS A 52 2.79 -11.01 -0.51
N GLY A 53 3.84 -10.34 -0.05
CA GLY A 53 4.83 -9.77 -0.95
C GLY A 53 4.83 -8.26 -1.07
N LEU A 54 4.11 -7.56 -0.20
CA LEU A 54 4.13 -6.10 -0.20
C LEU A 54 5.48 -5.59 0.29
N ASN A 55 6.06 -4.68 -0.48
CA ASN A 55 7.21 -3.91 -0.05
C ASN A 55 6.70 -2.62 0.57
N SER A 56 6.58 -2.61 1.89
CA SER A 56 5.96 -1.48 2.60
C SER A 56 6.97 -0.38 2.84
N PHE A 57 6.61 0.85 2.47
CA PHE A 57 7.47 2.01 2.62
C PHE A 57 7.75 2.33 4.09
N PHE A 58 6.69 2.26 4.92
CA PHE A 58 6.85 2.37 6.37
C PHE A 58 5.76 1.53 7.04
N GLN A 59 5.86 1.39 8.36
CA GLN A 59 4.91 0.55 9.07
C GLN A 59 3.53 1.20 9.13
N MET A 60 2.52 0.43 8.85
CA MET A 60 1.13 0.88 8.88
C MET A 60 0.77 1.46 10.25
N ASP A 61 1.32 0.91 11.33
CA ASP A 61 1.05 1.35 12.69
C ASP A 61 1.40 2.82 12.93
N GLU A 62 2.37 3.35 12.21
CA GLU A 62 2.76 4.74 12.36
C GLU A 62 1.61 5.68 12.01
N ILE A 63 0.86 5.36 10.96
CA ILE A 63 -0.29 6.17 10.56
C ILE A 63 -1.44 5.98 11.56
N SER A 64 -1.74 4.73 11.92
CA SER A 64 -2.85 4.43 12.80
C SER A 64 -2.70 5.07 14.18
N VAL A 65 -1.50 4.96 14.75
CA VAL A 65 -1.23 5.51 16.07
C VAL A 65 -1.34 7.02 16.07
N MET A 66 -0.77 7.68 15.07
CA MET A 66 -0.83 9.14 14.98
C MET A 66 -2.26 9.66 14.85
N GLY A 67 -3.09 8.97 14.09
CA GLY A 67 -4.47 9.38 13.88
C GLY A 67 -5.36 9.19 15.09
N ILE A 68 -5.02 8.25 15.98
CA ILE A 68 -5.85 7.91 17.14
C ILE A 68 -5.43 8.66 18.39
N ILE A 69 -4.13 8.75 18.67
CA ILE A 69 -3.65 9.19 19.98
C ILE A 69 -3.66 10.71 20.13
N GLU A 70 -3.07 11.43 19.20
CA GLU A 70 -2.94 12.89 19.34
C GLU A 70 -3.03 13.57 17.97
N PRO A 71 -4.21 13.57 17.33
CA PRO A 71 -4.31 14.09 15.97
C PRO A 71 -3.86 15.54 15.82
N LEU A 72 -4.10 16.39 16.83
CA LEU A 72 -3.70 17.79 16.74
C LEU A 72 -2.21 17.99 16.92
N LEU A 73 -1.61 17.26 17.87
CA LEU A 73 -0.17 17.38 18.14
C LEU A 73 0.66 16.69 17.06
N ASN A 74 0.12 15.67 16.44
CA ASN A 74 0.84 14.90 15.43
C ASN A 74 0.49 15.31 14.00
N LEU A 75 -0.23 16.42 13.84
CA LEU A 75 -0.68 16.84 12.51
C LEU A 75 0.51 17.06 11.56
N LYS A 76 1.57 17.72 12.06
CA LYS A 76 2.75 17.97 11.22
C LYS A 76 3.41 16.66 10.79
N LYS A 77 3.52 15.70 11.70
CA LYS A 77 4.08 14.39 11.38
C LYS A 77 3.21 13.65 10.36
N LEU A 78 1.90 13.70 10.56
CA LEU A 78 0.97 13.05 9.65
C LEU A 78 1.05 13.65 8.24
N LEU A 79 1.11 14.96 8.16
CA LEU A 79 1.24 15.64 6.86
C LEU A 79 2.58 15.30 6.20
N ARG A 80 3.64 15.20 6.99
CA ARG A 80 4.95 14.81 6.47
C ARG A 80 4.92 13.38 5.95
N LEU A 81 4.30 12.46 6.69
CA LEU A 81 4.17 11.08 6.25
C LEU A 81 3.39 10.98 4.95
N ARG A 82 2.32 11.76 4.83
CA ARG A 82 1.52 11.78 3.60
C ARG A 82 2.35 12.30 2.42
N LYS A 83 3.12 13.33 2.65
CA LYS A 83 3.99 13.88 1.62
C LYS A 83 5.07 12.88 1.22
N ASP A 84 5.71 12.27 2.22
CA ASP A 84 6.75 11.28 1.97
C ASP A 84 6.21 10.09 1.20
N LEU A 85 5.01 9.63 1.56
CA LEU A 85 4.37 8.54 0.86
C LEU A 85 4.05 8.94 -0.59
N LYS A 86 3.54 10.14 -0.78
CA LYS A 86 3.24 10.63 -2.13
C LYS A 86 4.51 10.67 -2.98
N ASP A 87 5.58 11.22 -2.43
CA ASP A 87 6.86 11.32 -3.15
C ASP A 87 7.41 9.93 -3.47
N TYR A 88 7.31 9.00 -2.51
CA TYR A 88 7.72 7.62 -2.72
C TYR A 88 6.94 6.98 -3.86
N LEU A 89 5.61 7.12 -3.85
CA LEU A 89 4.77 6.52 -4.88
C LEU A 89 5.04 7.12 -6.25
N LEU A 90 5.27 8.43 -6.32
CA LEU A 90 5.62 9.08 -7.58
C LEU A 90 6.96 8.58 -8.11
N LYS A 91 7.92 8.38 -7.22
CA LYS A 91 9.24 7.87 -7.59
C LYS A 91 9.16 6.42 -8.08
N GLU A 92 8.31 5.60 -7.46
CA GLU A 92 8.15 4.22 -7.85
C GLU A 92 7.41 4.07 -9.18
N ASN A 93 6.66 5.10 -9.56
CA ASN A 93 5.94 5.14 -10.84
C ASN A 93 5.10 3.89 -11.08
N PRO A 94 4.12 3.61 -10.19
CA PRO A 94 3.31 2.40 -10.33
C PRO A 94 2.39 2.46 -11.54
N ASP A 95 2.06 1.30 -12.07
CA ASP A 95 1.11 1.18 -13.17
C ASP A 95 -0.33 1.37 -12.67
N ILE A 96 -0.60 0.92 -11.45
CA ILE A 96 -1.94 0.97 -10.85
C ILE A 96 -1.80 1.41 -9.39
N PHE A 97 -2.74 2.20 -8.93
CA PHE A 97 -2.83 2.60 -7.52
C PHE A 97 -4.12 2.08 -6.92
N ILE A 98 -4.02 1.41 -5.78
CA ILE A 98 -5.18 0.92 -5.03
C ILE A 98 -5.11 1.50 -3.62
N GLY A 99 -6.12 2.29 -3.26
CA GLY A 99 -6.26 2.79 -1.90
C GLY A 99 -7.34 1.97 -1.19
N ILE A 100 -7.00 1.36 -0.07
CA ILE A 100 -7.97 0.65 0.75
C ILE A 100 -8.41 1.61 1.83
N ASP A 101 -9.61 2.14 1.63
CA ASP A 101 -10.16 3.14 2.51
C ASP A 101 -10.84 2.48 3.69
N SER A 102 -10.63 3.07 4.85
CA SER A 102 -11.28 2.61 6.07
C SER A 102 -12.22 3.70 6.53
N PRO A 103 -13.47 3.37 6.76
CA PRO A 103 -14.45 4.36 7.22
C PRO A 103 -14.13 4.92 8.59
#